data_a8a5e6becf66b621fde970b5686c127f
#
_entry.id   a8a5e6becf66b621fde970b5686c127f
#
_cell.length_a   1.000
_cell.length_b   1.000
_cell.length_c   1.000
_cell.angle_alpha   90.00
_cell.angle_beta   90.00
_cell.angle_gamma   90.00
#
_symmetry.space_group_name_H-M   'P 1'
#
loop_
_entity.id
_entity.type
_entity.pdbx_description
1 polymer ?
#
loop_
_entity_poly.entity_id
_entity_poly.type
_entity_poly.pdbx_seq_one_letter_code
_entity_poly.pdbx_strand_id
1 'polypeptide(L)'
;MLNSVLAKRFIEKVGACTNYIVSIMDEKGIIIASKIPSRLGTFHEIAFRIISGDEETVMVENENTYVGVKRGVNMAVRVNNKKVGVVAVIGQPAKVQPIAFVIKLALETMLEQEMDKTEKYQRSNQKEQFLMRLLAKNDMDESELSDRAAKIGIDGSLIRVPIYVQFAGRTDLVAGVMNYLLGSKYNTKQDIACDIKNDAIIIFKMMEGTIFEILQHYKFTIGEYIDPLVQHLEERKVDYYICIGSFQSRLSSYAAAYNHCQWLSGSVQKKGSVSYFYDYVGDYFHSVLPMTELNGVFSIFKPFFSAKTIDTTVEVIDALNNANFNLAKSSRALFLHKNTMTYRFNKIREMLGIDPMEKANDREFMSLLNEYLKTIRKFTKDDMWVNETAETAGEPKKGNQQPPLS
;
A
#
# COMPACT_ATOMS: atom_id res chain seq x y z
N MET A 1 -0.98 -28.92 5.30
CA MET A 1 -0.93 -30.37 5.62
C MET A 1 0.46 -30.76 6.07
N LEU A 2 0.56 -31.82 6.85
CA LEU A 2 1.84 -32.36 7.30
C LEU A 2 2.68 -32.80 6.10
N ASN A 3 3.86 -32.20 5.93
CA ASN A 3 4.81 -32.51 4.86
C ASN A 3 6.22 -32.74 5.42
N SER A 4 7.12 -33.28 4.60
CA SER A 4 8.48 -33.65 5.02
C SER A 4 9.30 -32.46 5.54
N VAL A 5 9.08 -31.24 5.04
CA VAL A 5 9.81 -30.03 5.44
C VAL A 5 9.43 -29.62 6.87
N LEU A 6 8.12 -29.52 7.14
CA LEU A 6 7.61 -29.20 8.48
C LEU A 6 7.95 -30.30 9.49
N ALA A 7 7.80 -31.57 9.10
CA ALA A 7 8.13 -32.69 9.95
C ALA A 7 9.65 -32.72 10.32
N LYS A 8 10.55 -32.46 9.38
CA LYS A 8 11.99 -32.34 9.64
C LYS A 8 12.29 -31.19 10.60
N ARG A 9 11.77 -30.00 10.34
CA ARG A 9 11.96 -28.82 11.22
C ARG A 9 11.48 -29.10 12.65
N PHE A 10 10.37 -29.84 12.78
CA PHE A 10 9.84 -30.24 14.08
C PHE A 10 10.79 -31.21 14.78
N ILE A 11 11.24 -32.29 14.11
CA ILE A 11 12.18 -33.28 14.65
C ILE A 11 13.49 -32.62 15.10
N GLU A 12 14.02 -31.65 14.35
CA GLU A 12 15.22 -30.91 14.73
C GLU A 12 15.01 -30.13 16.04
N LYS A 13 13.90 -29.43 16.19
CA LYS A 13 13.55 -28.69 17.41
C LYS A 13 13.32 -29.61 18.60
N VAL A 14 12.53 -30.66 18.44
CA VAL A 14 12.26 -31.65 19.51
C VAL A 14 13.53 -32.42 19.84
N GLY A 15 14.36 -32.68 18.83
CA GLY A 15 15.64 -33.37 19.00
C GLY A 15 16.61 -32.64 19.91
N ALA A 16 16.56 -31.33 19.98
CA ALA A 16 17.36 -30.52 20.90
C ALA A 16 16.85 -30.61 22.36
N CYS A 17 15.56 -30.93 22.55
CA CYS A 17 14.91 -30.94 23.87
C CYS A 17 14.78 -32.35 24.50
N THR A 18 14.97 -33.42 23.73
CA THR A 18 14.76 -34.79 24.21
C THR A 18 15.78 -35.77 23.61
N ASN A 19 16.23 -36.73 24.42
CA ASN A 19 17.09 -37.82 23.99
C ASN A 19 16.34 -38.98 23.31
N TYR A 20 15.01 -38.94 23.29
CA TYR A 20 14.20 -39.98 22.66
C TYR A 20 14.26 -39.90 21.14
N ILE A 21 14.14 -41.07 20.52
CA ILE A 21 14.03 -41.18 19.06
C ILE A 21 12.59 -40.99 18.69
N VAL A 22 12.32 -39.90 17.95
CA VAL A 22 11.01 -39.54 17.44
C VAL A 22 10.97 -39.75 15.92
N SER A 23 9.89 -40.30 15.43
CA SER A 23 9.60 -40.43 13.99
C SER A 23 8.20 -39.90 13.70
N ILE A 24 8.01 -39.27 12.54
CA ILE A 24 6.72 -38.76 12.07
C ILE A 24 6.40 -39.45 10.75
N MET A 25 5.17 -39.94 10.64
CA MET A 25 4.64 -40.64 9.46
C MET A 25 3.48 -39.85 8.86
N ASP A 26 3.36 -39.91 7.55
CA ASP A 26 2.26 -39.30 6.79
C ASP A 26 0.97 -40.16 6.77
N GLU A 27 -0.02 -39.72 6.03
CA GLU A 27 -1.32 -40.37 5.86
C GLU A 27 -1.22 -41.78 5.24
N LYS A 28 -0.11 -42.12 4.61
CA LYS A 28 0.15 -43.42 3.98
C LYS A 28 0.97 -44.34 4.90
N GLY A 29 1.31 -43.90 6.09
CA GLY A 29 2.17 -44.63 7.00
C GLY A 29 3.65 -44.61 6.62
N ILE A 30 4.08 -43.69 5.77
CA ILE A 30 5.49 -43.53 5.36
C ILE A 30 6.19 -42.59 6.34
N ILE A 31 7.38 -42.97 6.80
CA ILE A 31 8.21 -42.14 7.69
C ILE A 31 8.76 -40.96 6.89
N ILE A 32 8.25 -39.74 7.15
CA ILE A 32 8.65 -38.50 6.47
C ILE A 32 9.70 -37.69 7.25
N ALA A 33 9.84 -37.96 8.55
CA ALA A 33 10.91 -37.40 9.37
C ALA A 33 11.29 -38.32 10.51
N SER A 34 12.56 -38.47 10.83
CA SER A 34 13.09 -39.31 11.94
C SER A 34 14.47 -38.84 12.35
N LYS A 35 14.82 -39.01 13.64
CA LYS A 35 16.21 -38.92 14.13
C LYS A 35 17.14 -39.99 13.54
N ILE A 36 16.60 -41.10 13.02
CA ILE A 36 17.34 -42.18 12.35
C ILE A 36 17.19 -42.03 10.84
N PRO A 37 18.22 -41.56 10.11
CA PRO A 37 18.13 -41.30 8.68
C PRO A 37 17.74 -42.54 7.85
N SER A 38 18.19 -43.73 8.21
CA SER A 38 17.90 -44.97 7.50
C SER A 38 16.42 -45.40 7.53
N ARG A 39 15.61 -44.76 8.38
CA ARG A 39 14.17 -45.02 8.46
C ARG A 39 13.35 -44.12 7.52
N LEU A 40 13.91 -43.06 6.99
CA LEU A 40 13.19 -42.14 6.10
C LEU A 40 12.74 -42.86 4.84
N GLY A 41 11.50 -42.63 4.46
CA GLY A 41 10.86 -43.25 3.28
C GLY A 41 10.39 -44.69 3.49
N THR A 42 10.63 -45.31 4.66
CA THR A 42 10.19 -46.68 4.95
C THR A 42 8.75 -46.70 5.47
N PHE A 43 8.06 -47.80 5.19
CA PHE A 43 6.68 -48.05 5.65
C PHE A 43 6.65 -48.39 7.14
N HIS A 44 5.63 -47.92 7.84
CA HIS A 44 5.36 -48.15 9.24
C HIS A 44 3.95 -48.70 9.47
N GLU A 45 3.80 -49.99 9.64
CA GLU A 45 2.53 -50.71 9.68
C GLU A 45 1.54 -50.18 10.71
N ILE A 46 1.98 -49.91 11.96
CA ILE A 46 1.12 -49.35 12.99
C ILE A 46 0.63 -47.94 12.66
N ALA A 47 1.45 -47.14 12.00
CA ALA A 47 1.01 -45.79 11.56
C ALA A 47 -0.11 -45.88 10.52
N PHE A 48 0.04 -46.76 9.52
CA PHE A 48 -1.02 -47.03 8.55
C PHE A 48 -2.33 -47.54 9.20
N ARG A 49 -2.22 -48.45 10.18
CA ARG A 49 -3.35 -48.97 10.93
C ARG A 49 -4.05 -47.85 11.74
N ILE A 50 -3.31 -47.00 12.43
CA ILE A 50 -3.89 -45.86 13.18
C ILE A 50 -4.61 -44.90 12.23
N ILE A 51 -4.03 -44.59 11.08
CA ILE A 51 -4.66 -43.68 10.09
C ILE A 51 -5.94 -44.25 9.51
N SER A 52 -5.92 -45.56 9.16
CA SER A 52 -7.04 -46.23 8.49
C SER A 52 -8.16 -46.72 9.43
N GLY A 53 -7.87 -46.83 10.73
CA GLY A 53 -8.80 -47.31 11.74
C GLY A 53 -9.21 -46.26 12.76
N ASP A 54 -9.83 -46.73 13.85
CA ASP A 54 -10.36 -45.88 14.92
C ASP A 54 -9.36 -45.68 16.08
N GLU A 55 -8.26 -46.40 16.05
CA GLU A 55 -7.23 -46.31 17.14
C GLU A 55 -6.57 -44.94 17.16
N GLU A 56 -6.37 -44.39 18.35
CA GLU A 56 -5.69 -43.13 18.57
C GLU A 56 -4.26 -43.32 19.07
N THR A 57 -4.03 -44.39 19.81
CA THR A 57 -2.74 -44.71 20.43
C THR A 57 -2.51 -46.19 20.40
N VAL A 58 -1.36 -46.61 19.92
CA VAL A 58 -0.92 -48.02 19.95
C VAL A 58 0.44 -48.12 20.63
N MET A 59 0.52 -48.95 21.64
CA MET A 59 1.72 -49.30 22.34
C MET A 59 2.31 -50.61 21.81
N VAL A 60 3.59 -50.65 21.53
CA VAL A 60 4.27 -51.82 21.00
C VAL A 60 5.37 -52.24 22.01
N GLU A 61 5.14 -53.42 22.62
CA GLU A 61 6.09 -53.96 23.65
C GLU A 61 7.24 -54.74 23.02
N ASN A 62 6.96 -55.47 21.94
CA ASN A 62 7.95 -56.36 21.34
C ASN A 62 8.38 -55.82 19.96
N GLU A 63 9.70 -55.77 19.72
CA GLU A 63 10.26 -55.44 18.41
C GLU A 63 9.98 -56.53 17.39
N ASN A 64 9.86 -56.18 16.13
CA ASN A 64 9.67 -57.07 14.98
C ASN A 64 8.28 -57.75 14.91
N THR A 65 7.31 -57.34 15.72
CA THR A 65 5.94 -57.81 15.61
C THR A 65 5.22 -57.26 14.36
N TYR A 66 5.60 -56.05 13.94
CA TYR A 66 5.00 -55.30 12.83
C TYR A 66 6.11 -54.70 11.92
N VAL A 67 5.81 -54.58 10.64
CA VAL A 67 6.74 -54.10 9.64
C VAL A 67 7.13 -52.64 9.90
N GLY A 68 8.44 -52.40 9.99
CA GLY A 68 8.99 -51.06 10.18
C GLY A 68 8.77 -50.44 11.59
N VAL A 69 8.24 -51.21 12.54
CA VAL A 69 7.86 -50.72 13.89
C VAL A 69 8.91 -51.10 14.90
N LYS A 70 9.25 -50.18 15.79
CA LYS A 70 10.11 -50.39 16.95
C LYS A 70 9.27 -50.34 18.24
N ARG A 71 9.81 -50.94 19.32
CA ARG A 71 9.21 -50.85 20.66
C ARG A 71 9.00 -49.40 21.04
N GLY A 72 7.76 -48.99 21.42
CA GLY A 72 7.43 -47.61 21.75
C GLY A 72 5.96 -47.31 21.72
N VAL A 73 5.65 -46.03 21.62
CA VAL A 73 4.27 -45.51 21.56
C VAL A 73 4.04 -44.76 20.24
N ASN A 74 2.92 -45.06 19.58
CA ASN A 74 2.51 -44.46 18.36
C ASN A 74 1.18 -43.74 18.60
N MET A 75 1.05 -42.47 18.24
CA MET A 75 -0.13 -41.64 18.46
C MET A 75 -0.56 -40.93 17.19
N ALA A 76 -1.88 -40.94 16.92
CA ALA A 76 -2.46 -40.16 15.85
C ALA A 76 -2.23 -38.67 16.06
N VAL A 77 -1.82 -37.98 15.01
CA VAL A 77 -1.73 -36.53 14.96
C VAL A 77 -2.96 -35.98 14.25
N ARG A 78 -3.69 -35.06 14.89
CA ARG A 78 -4.94 -34.50 14.35
C ARG A 78 -4.80 -33.01 14.07
N VAL A 79 -5.49 -32.57 13.04
CA VAL A 79 -5.70 -31.14 12.74
C VAL A 79 -7.14 -31.01 12.27
N ASN A 80 -7.89 -30.05 12.83
CA ASN A 80 -9.33 -29.87 12.55
C ASN A 80 -10.11 -31.20 12.65
N ASN A 81 -9.85 -31.98 13.67
CA ASN A 81 -10.45 -33.27 13.95
C ASN A 81 -10.18 -34.40 12.92
N LYS A 82 -9.27 -34.17 11.94
CA LYS A 82 -8.83 -35.18 10.96
C LYS A 82 -7.46 -35.72 11.31
N LYS A 83 -7.26 -37.02 11.19
CA LYS A 83 -5.93 -37.63 11.29
C LYS A 83 -5.10 -37.24 10.08
N VAL A 84 -3.95 -36.60 10.31
CA VAL A 84 -3.04 -36.09 9.27
C VAL A 84 -1.67 -36.80 9.28
N GLY A 85 -1.47 -37.68 10.23
CA GLY A 85 -0.25 -38.47 10.37
C GLY A 85 -0.17 -39.16 11.71
N VAL A 86 0.99 -39.72 12.01
CA VAL A 86 1.29 -40.39 13.29
C VAL A 86 2.65 -39.95 13.79
N VAL A 87 2.78 -39.75 15.09
CA VAL A 87 4.06 -39.60 15.77
C VAL A 87 4.39 -40.86 16.55
N ALA A 88 5.62 -41.36 16.41
CA ALA A 88 6.14 -42.50 17.14
C ALA A 88 7.32 -42.07 18.00
N VAL A 89 7.32 -42.52 19.26
CA VAL A 89 8.45 -42.36 20.21
C VAL A 89 8.95 -43.72 20.63
N ILE A 90 10.24 -43.99 20.35
CA ILE A 90 10.88 -45.28 20.63
C ILE A 90 11.35 -45.31 22.06
N GLY A 91 11.03 -46.38 22.74
CA GLY A 91 11.44 -46.64 24.15
C GLY A 91 10.49 -47.58 24.88
N GLN A 92 10.65 -47.78 26.17
CA GLN A 92 9.72 -48.55 26.99
C GLN A 92 8.36 -47.83 27.04
N PRO A 93 7.24 -48.44 26.58
CA PRO A 93 5.97 -47.72 26.38
C PRO A 93 5.50 -46.94 27.60
N ALA A 94 5.52 -47.56 28.80
CA ALA A 94 5.13 -46.89 30.05
C ALA A 94 5.96 -45.62 30.37
N LYS A 95 7.24 -45.58 29.94
CA LYS A 95 8.13 -44.41 30.18
C LYS A 95 7.96 -43.33 29.11
N VAL A 96 7.71 -43.73 27.86
CA VAL A 96 7.68 -42.78 26.75
C VAL A 96 6.28 -42.23 26.44
N GLN A 97 5.21 -42.85 26.95
CA GLN A 97 3.83 -42.43 26.71
C GLN A 97 3.57 -40.96 27.08
N PRO A 98 3.92 -40.45 28.27
CA PRO A 98 3.71 -39.06 28.62
C PRO A 98 4.43 -38.10 27.68
N ILE A 99 5.66 -38.48 27.27
CA ILE A 99 6.47 -37.67 26.35
C ILE A 99 5.91 -37.72 24.95
N ALA A 100 5.43 -38.87 24.47
CA ALA A 100 4.79 -39.01 23.18
C ALA A 100 3.54 -38.13 23.10
N PHE A 101 2.75 -38.02 24.18
CA PHE A 101 1.61 -37.17 24.28
C PHE A 101 1.98 -35.68 24.15
N VAL A 102 3.01 -35.22 24.85
CA VAL A 102 3.50 -33.84 24.77
C VAL A 102 4.00 -33.52 23.34
N ILE A 103 4.76 -34.44 22.74
CA ILE A 103 5.30 -34.30 21.39
C ILE A 103 4.16 -34.25 20.38
N LYS A 104 3.13 -35.09 20.52
CA LYS A 104 1.92 -35.07 19.72
C LYS A 104 1.25 -33.68 19.78
N LEU A 105 0.96 -33.18 20.98
CA LEU A 105 0.30 -31.88 21.21
C LEU A 105 1.11 -30.73 20.61
N ALA A 106 2.43 -30.72 20.79
CA ALA A 106 3.32 -29.72 20.22
C ALA A 106 3.32 -29.75 18.69
N LEU A 107 3.25 -30.95 18.07
CA LEU A 107 3.16 -31.08 16.62
C LEU A 107 1.80 -30.60 16.09
N GLU A 108 0.72 -30.96 16.73
CA GLU A 108 -0.63 -30.51 16.40
C GLU A 108 -0.74 -28.99 16.45
N THR A 109 -0.30 -28.36 17.56
CA THR A 109 -0.26 -26.90 17.71
C THR A 109 0.58 -26.22 16.61
N MET A 110 1.74 -26.78 16.28
CA MET A 110 2.58 -26.23 15.19
C MET A 110 1.87 -26.31 13.84
N LEU A 111 1.19 -27.42 13.55
CA LEU A 111 0.45 -27.61 12.30
C LEU A 111 -0.74 -26.65 12.19
N GLU A 112 -1.49 -26.46 13.26
CA GLU A 112 -2.59 -25.49 13.33
C GLU A 112 -2.08 -24.07 13.08
N GLN A 113 -1.00 -23.64 13.72
CA GLN A 113 -0.38 -22.33 13.49
C GLN A 113 0.09 -22.12 12.05
N GLU A 114 0.68 -23.14 11.42
CA GLU A 114 1.12 -23.04 10.02
C GLU A 114 -0.10 -22.99 9.04
N MET A 115 -1.19 -23.68 9.36
CA MET A 115 -2.43 -23.57 8.59
C MET A 115 -3.04 -22.16 8.69
N ASP A 116 -3.16 -21.62 9.90
CA ASP A 116 -3.67 -20.27 10.14
C ASP A 116 -2.84 -19.22 9.40
N LYS A 117 -1.50 -19.36 9.41
CA LYS A 117 -0.62 -18.46 8.64
C LYS A 117 -0.88 -18.55 7.14
N THR A 118 -1.02 -19.78 6.62
CA THR A 118 -1.26 -20.01 5.20
C THR A 118 -2.60 -19.44 4.76
N GLU A 119 -3.66 -19.64 5.56
CA GLU A 119 -4.97 -19.05 5.28
C GLU A 119 -4.95 -17.52 5.34
N LYS A 120 -4.30 -16.93 6.36
CA LYS A 120 -4.14 -15.47 6.45
C LYS A 120 -3.39 -14.91 5.24
N TYR A 121 -2.33 -15.58 4.82
CA TYR A 121 -1.56 -15.18 3.64
C TYR A 121 -2.38 -15.26 2.35
N GLN A 122 -3.14 -16.35 2.16
CA GLN A 122 -4.02 -16.49 1.00
C GLN A 122 -5.12 -15.43 0.97
N ARG A 123 -5.75 -15.15 2.12
CA ARG A 123 -6.77 -14.09 2.24
C ARG A 123 -6.18 -12.70 1.98
N SER A 124 -4.98 -12.44 2.49
CA SER A 124 -4.28 -11.17 2.24
C SER A 124 -3.99 -10.99 0.75
N ASN A 125 -3.48 -12.02 0.08
CA ASN A 125 -3.19 -11.99 -1.35
C ASN A 125 -4.47 -11.80 -2.20
N GLN A 126 -5.58 -12.44 -1.82
CA GLN A 126 -6.88 -12.24 -2.52
C GLN A 126 -7.40 -10.80 -2.38
N LYS A 127 -7.27 -10.20 -1.20
CA LYS A 127 -7.65 -8.79 -0.98
C LYS A 127 -6.78 -7.84 -1.77
N GLU A 128 -5.48 -8.07 -1.78
CA GLU A 128 -4.52 -7.29 -2.55
C GLU A 128 -4.83 -7.34 -4.06
N GLN A 129 -5.02 -8.53 -4.62
CA GLN A 129 -5.40 -8.71 -6.02
C GLN A 129 -6.74 -8.05 -6.34
N PHE A 130 -7.70 -8.11 -5.42
CA PHE A 130 -8.99 -7.45 -5.57
C PHE A 130 -8.83 -5.93 -5.60
N LEU A 131 -8.06 -5.37 -4.66
CA LEU A 131 -7.79 -3.93 -4.63
C LEU A 131 -7.08 -3.46 -5.90
N MET A 132 -6.06 -4.17 -6.36
CA MET A 132 -5.37 -3.84 -7.61
C MET A 132 -6.32 -3.78 -8.82
N ARG A 133 -7.33 -4.66 -8.86
CA ARG A 133 -8.38 -4.61 -9.89
C ARG A 133 -9.27 -3.38 -9.74
N LEU A 134 -9.68 -3.03 -8.51
CA LEU A 134 -10.47 -1.82 -8.26
C LEU A 134 -9.74 -0.54 -8.70
N LEU A 135 -8.41 -0.49 -8.52
CA LEU A 135 -7.57 0.66 -8.90
C LEU A 135 -7.34 0.75 -10.42
N ALA A 136 -7.47 -0.34 -11.15
CA ALA A 136 -7.17 -0.40 -12.60
C ALA A 136 -8.27 0.16 -13.52
N LYS A 137 -9.26 0.91 -12.99
CA LYS A 137 -10.42 1.42 -13.77
C LYS A 137 -11.10 0.32 -14.58
N ASN A 138 -11.85 -0.54 -13.94
CA ASN A 138 -12.69 -1.53 -14.62
C ASN A 138 -14.11 -0.98 -14.73
N ASP A 139 -14.75 -1.19 -15.90
CA ASP A 139 -16.17 -0.89 -16.17
C ASP A 139 -17.12 -1.92 -15.50
N MET A 140 -16.71 -2.50 -14.37
CA MET A 140 -17.50 -3.49 -13.66
C MET A 140 -18.63 -2.81 -12.89
N ASP A 141 -19.81 -3.42 -12.90
CA ASP A 141 -20.94 -2.97 -12.11
C ASP A 141 -20.69 -3.13 -10.61
N GLU A 142 -21.23 -2.20 -9.80
CA GLU A 142 -21.09 -2.21 -8.34
C GLU A 142 -21.60 -3.49 -7.70
N SER A 143 -22.65 -4.09 -8.26
CA SER A 143 -23.21 -5.37 -7.81
C SER A 143 -22.20 -6.50 -7.96
N GLU A 144 -21.55 -6.60 -9.11
CA GLU A 144 -20.52 -7.62 -9.36
C GLU A 144 -19.31 -7.42 -8.46
N LEU A 145 -18.90 -6.17 -8.24
CA LEU A 145 -17.80 -5.84 -7.31
C LEU A 145 -18.16 -6.23 -5.88
N SER A 146 -19.38 -5.97 -5.43
CA SER A 146 -19.86 -6.31 -4.10
C SER A 146 -19.91 -7.82 -3.87
N ASP A 147 -20.37 -8.61 -4.86
CA ASP A 147 -20.39 -10.06 -4.81
C ASP A 147 -18.96 -10.65 -4.70
N ARG A 148 -18.02 -10.07 -5.44
CA ARG A 148 -16.59 -10.48 -5.37
C ARG A 148 -15.97 -10.11 -4.01
N ALA A 149 -16.28 -8.94 -3.49
CA ALA A 149 -15.83 -8.47 -2.18
C ALA A 149 -16.33 -9.41 -1.06
N ALA A 150 -17.62 -9.78 -1.10
CA ALA A 150 -18.23 -10.68 -0.13
C ALA A 150 -17.53 -12.07 -0.09
N LYS A 151 -17.14 -12.62 -1.26
CA LYS A 151 -16.41 -13.89 -1.36
C LYS A 151 -15.07 -13.90 -0.64
N ILE A 152 -14.42 -12.74 -0.50
CA ILE A 152 -13.14 -12.58 0.22
C ILE A 152 -13.32 -11.98 1.62
N GLY A 153 -14.56 -11.85 2.08
CA GLY A 153 -14.92 -11.38 3.42
C GLY A 153 -14.82 -9.86 3.58
N ILE A 154 -14.99 -9.10 2.49
CA ILE A 154 -15.05 -7.64 2.47
C ILE A 154 -16.50 -7.19 2.28
N ASP A 155 -16.99 -6.35 3.19
CA ASP A 155 -18.27 -5.66 3.03
C ASP A 155 -18.07 -4.41 2.16
N GLY A 156 -18.63 -4.43 0.94
CA GLY A 156 -18.51 -3.34 -0.03
C GLY A 156 -19.27 -2.07 0.35
N SER A 157 -20.22 -2.13 1.28
CA SER A 157 -21.06 -1.00 1.71
C SER A 157 -20.40 -0.09 2.74
N LEU A 158 -19.32 -0.56 3.39
CA LEU A 158 -18.63 0.19 4.43
C LEU A 158 -17.88 1.40 3.86
N ILE A 159 -17.94 2.51 4.59
CA ILE A 159 -17.18 3.71 4.25
C ILE A 159 -15.70 3.44 4.46
N ARG A 160 -14.90 3.74 3.43
CA ARG A 160 -13.44 3.66 3.51
C ARG A 160 -12.79 4.94 3.01
N VAL A 161 -11.61 5.21 3.54
CA VAL A 161 -10.75 6.31 3.10
C VAL A 161 -9.40 5.75 2.65
N PRO A 162 -8.89 6.13 1.48
CA PRO A 162 -7.57 5.72 1.06
C PRO A 162 -6.49 6.50 1.79
N ILE A 163 -5.50 5.78 2.29
CA ILE A 163 -4.25 6.28 2.87
C ILE A 163 -3.13 5.82 1.95
N TYR A 164 -2.52 6.76 1.23
CA TYR A 164 -1.41 6.51 0.33
C TYR A 164 -0.10 6.95 1.00
N VAL A 165 0.81 6.02 1.16
CA VAL A 165 2.14 6.27 1.76
C VAL A 165 3.18 6.03 0.69
N GLN A 166 3.93 7.07 0.33
CA GLN A 166 5.00 7.00 -0.66
C GLN A 166 6.35 7.28 -0.01
N PHE A 167 7.36 6.52 -0.39
CA PHE A 167 8.75 6.64 0.04
C PHE A 167 9.61 7.14 -1.11
N ALA A 168 10.41 8.16 -0.88
CA ALA A 168 11.25 8.76 -1.93
C ALA A 168 12.37 7.76 -2.38
N GLY A 169 12.05 6.86 -3.31
CA GLY A 169 12.98 5.90 -3.91
C GLY A 169 13.45 4.75 -3.00
N ARG A 170 12.77 4.50 -1.86
CA ARG A 170 13.14 3.48 -0.87
C ARG A 170 12.22 2.26 -0.95
N THR A 171 12.47 1.37 -1.91
CA THR A 171 11.71 0.13 -2.12
C THR A 171 11.87 -0.89 -0.99
N ASP A 172 12.98 -0.83 -0.27
CA ASP A 172 13.31 -1.69 0.86
C ASP A 172 12.38 -1.49 2.08
N LEU A 173 11.69 -0.35 2.16
CA LEU A 173 10.82 -0.01 3.28
C LEU A 173 9.38 -0.53 3.12
N VAL A 174 8.91 -0.74 1.91
CA VAL A 174 7.51 -1.05 1.59
C VAL A 174 6.99 -2.24 2.39
N ALA A 175 7.68 -3.38 2.34
CA ALA A 175 7.26 -4.60 3.05
C ALA A 175 7.26 -4.41 4.58
N GLY A 176 8.26 -3.71 5.12
CA GLY A 176 8.36 -3.43 6.56
C GLY A 176 7.22 -2.53 7.05
N VAL A 177 6.92 -1.47 6.32
CA VAL A 177 5.83 -0.54 6.65
C VAL A 177 4.46 -1.18 6.45
N MET A 178 4.27 -1.98 5.40
CA MET A 178 3.05 -2.75 5.21
C MET A 178 2.78 -3.67 6.40
N ASN A 179 3.77 -4.44 6.83
CA ASN A 179 3.64 -5.33 7.99
C ASN A 179 3.35 -4.55 9.28
N TYR A 180 3.97 -3.39 9.45
CA TYR A 180 3.74 -2.52 10.61
C TYR A 180 2.28 -2.03 10.64
N LEU A 181 1.76 -1.50 9.53
CA LEU A 181 0.38 -1.01 9.42
C LEU A 181 -0.64 -2.12 9.59
N LEU A 182 -0.44 -3.27 8.94
CA LEU A 182 -1.32 -4.44 9.06
C LEU A 182 -1.29 -5.06 10.46
N GLY A 183 -0.19 -4.93 11.19
CA GLY A 183 -0.04 -5.38 12.58
C GLY A 183 -0.55 -4.39 13.62
N SER A 184 -0.97 -3.18 13.23
CA SER A 184 -1.51 -2.16 14.14
C SER A 184 -2.80 -2.66 14.80
N LYS A 185 -2.98 -2.32 16.09
CA LYS A 185 -4.23 -2.57 16.83
C LYS A 185 -5.47 -1.88 16.21
N TYR A 186 -5.25 -0.85 15.43
CA TYR A 186 -6.30 -0.12 14.71
C TYR A 186 -6.61 -0.71 13.33
N ASN A 187 -5.85 -1.71 12.86
CA ASN A 187 -6.14 -2.40 11.62
C ASN A 187 -7.30 -3.37 11.79
N THR A 188 -8.23 -3.38 10.85
CA THR A 188 -9.42 -4.23 10.89
C THR A 188 -9.41 -5.28 9.78
N LYS A 189 -10.26 -6.31 9.91
CA LYS A 189 -10.45 -7.31 8.84
C LYS A 189 -11.08 -6.71 7.58
N GLN A 190 -11.69 -5.53 7.69
CA GLN A 190 -12.34 -4.81 6.61
C GLN A 190 -11.41 -3.83 5.88
N ASP A 191 -10.21 -3.60 6.40
CA ASP A 191 -9.19 -2.82 5.71
C ASP A 191 -8.60 -3.62 4.54
N ILE A 192 -8.30 -2.91 3.44
CA ILE A 192 -7.76 -3.51 2.23
C ILE A 192 -6.49 -2.74 1.86
N ALA A 193 -5.38 -3.44 1.71
CA ALA A 193 -4.09 -2.83 1.42
C ALA A 193 -3.37 -3.56 0.28
N CYS A 194 -2.57 -2.81 -0.47
CA CYS A 194 -1.62 -3.38 -1.42
C CYS A 194 -0.40 -2.46 -1.57
N ASP A 195 0.70 -3.02 -2.05
CA ASP A 195 1.84 -2.24 -2.51
C ASP A 195 1.61 -1.69 -3.93
N ILE A 196 2.19 -0.53 -4.20
CA ILE A 196 2.08 0.16 -5.49
C ILE A 196 3.48 0.45 -6.00
N LYS A 197 3.86 -0.16 -7.13
CA LYS A 197 5.12 0.11 -7.87
C LYS A 197 6.40 0.05 -7.02
N ASN A 198 6.42 -0.77 -5.97
CA ASN A 198 7.56 -1.00 -5.07
C ASN A 198 8.06 0.23 -4.27
N ASP A 199 7.43 1.40 -4.37
CA ASP A 199 7.84 2.61 -3.64
C ASP A 199 6.70 3.27 -2.85
N ALA A 200 5.51 2.67 -2.88
CA ALA A 200 4.34 3.18 -2.20
C ALA A 200 3.39 2.07 -1.74
N ILE A 201 2.56 2.42 -0.78
CA ILE A 201 1.50 1.56 -0.23
C ILE A 201 0.18 2.33 -0.33
N ILE A 202 -0.90 1.62 -0.66
CA ILE A 202 -2.26 2.13 -0.54
C ILE A 202 -3.06 1.25 0.42
N ILE A 203 -3.77 1.88 1.34
CA ILE A 203 -4.66 1.24 2.30
C ILE A 203 -6.02 1.91 2.21
N PHE A 204 -7.07 1.16 1.93
CA PHE A 204 -8.44 1.59 2.11
C PHE A 204 -8.87 1.25 3.53
N LYS A 205 -8.73 2.21 4.42
CA LYS A 205 -9.03 2.10 5.84
C LYS A 205 -10.54 2.22 6.07
N MET A 206 -11.14 1.22 6.69
CA MET A 206 -12.54 1.25 7.09
C MET A 206 -12.75 2.28 8.21
N MET A 207 -13.80 3.07 8.07
CA MET A 207 -14.23 4.07 9.05
C MET A 207 -15.49 3.59 9.75
N GLU A 208 -15.47 3.59 11.08
CA GLU A 208 -16.63 3.21 11.90
C GLU A 208 -17.53 4.41 12.18
N GLY A 209 -18.82 4.18 12.20
CA GLY A 209 -19.82 5.20 12.51
C GLY A 209 -20.62 5.69 11.29
N THR A 210 -21.49 6.65 11.54
CA THR A 210 -22.27 7.34 10.52
C THR A 210 -21.37 8.32 9.73
N ILE A 211 -21.78 8.68 8.51
CA ILE A 211 -21.02 9.67 7.71
C ILE A 211 -20.81 10.98 8.47
N PHE A 212 -21.77 11.40 9.30
CA PHE A 212 -21.68 12.62 10.10
C PHE A 212 -20.57 12.52 11.16
N GLU A 213 -20.52 11.43 11.91
CA GLU A 213 -19.48 11.17 12.93
C GLU A 213 -18.09 11.05 12.26
N ILE A 214 -18.03 10.35 11.13
CA ILE A 214 -16.78 10.22 10.36
C ILE A 214 -16.27 11.60 9.95
N LEU A 215 -17.10 12.44 9.34
CA LEU A 215 -16.69 13.78 8.89
C LEU A 215 -16.18 14.68 10.02
N GLN A 216 -16.75 14.56 11.20
CA GLN A 216 -16.32 15.34 12.35
C GLN A 216 -14.97 14.91 12.92
N HIS A 217 -14.64 13.62 12.87
CA HIS A 217 -13.53 13.06 13.64
C HIS A 217 -12.47 12.35 12.79
N TYR A 218 -12.62 12.25 11.45
CA TYR A 218 -11.75 11.41 10.63
C TYR A 218 -10.27 11.77 10.72
N LYS A 219 -9.91 13.06 10.82
CA LYS A 219 -8.51 13.48 10.95
C LYS A 219 -7.89 12.95 12.24
N PHE A 220 -8.64 12.94 13.32
CA PHE A 220 -8.21 12.36 14.58
C PHE A 220 -8.07 10.83 14.48
N THR A 221 -9.09 10.14 13.96
CA THR A 221 -9.10 8.68 13.81
C THR A 221 -7.96 8.20 12.87
N ILE A 222 -7.75 8.92 11.77
CA ILE A 222 -6.63 8.63 10.85
C ILE A 222 -5.30 8.92 11.55
N GLY A 223 -5.20 10.02 12.32
CA GLY A 223 -4.01 10.35 13.10
C GLY A 223 -3.62 9.20 14.03
N GLU A 224 -4.54 8.70 14.86
CA GLU A 224 -4.26 7.56 15.75
C GLU A 224 -3.72 6.32 14.99
N TYR A 225 -4.16 6.11 13.76
CA TYR A 225 -3.71 5.01 12.92
C TYR A 225 -2.31 5.24 12.34
N ILE A 226 -1.98 6.46 11.89
CA ILE A 226 -0.75 6.76 11.17
C ILE A 226 0.35 7.39 12.03
N ASP A 227 0.03 8.10 13.13
CA ASP A 227 1.02 8.81 13.96
C ASP A 227 2.15 7.90 14.47
N PRO A 228 1.89 6.65 14.90
CA PRO A 228 2.96 5.74 15.27
C PRO A 228 3.89 5.37 14.09
N LEU A 229 3.37 5.33 12.86
CA LEU A 229 4.18 5.14 11.65
C LEU A 229 5.00 6.41 11.35
N VAL A 230 4.38 7.59 11.44
CA VAL A 230 5.06 8.88 11.25
C VAL A 230 6.26 8.98 12.17
N GLN A 231 6.05 8.75 13.47
CA GLN A 231 7.13 8.75 14.46
C GLN A 231 8.24 7.77 14.09
N HIS A 232 7.89 6.55 13.70
CA HIS A 232 8.85 5.53 13.30
C HIS A 232 9.70 5.91 12.06
N LEU A 233 9.08 6.59 11.08
CA LEU A 233 9.75 7.07 9.88
C LEU A 233 10.67 8.27 10.16
N GLU A 234 10.21 9.19 11.03
CA GLU A 234 10.99 10.37 11.46
C GLU A 234 12.25 9.97 12.25
N GLU A 235 12.13 9.03 13.19
CA GLU A 235 13.27 8.48 13.95
C GLU A 235 14.34 7.88 13.03
N ARG A 236 13.92 7.31 11.89
CA ARG A 236 14.81 6.71 10.88
C ARG A 236 15.26 7.68 9.80
N LYS A 237 14.81 8.94 9.86
CA LYS A 237 15.11 10.00 8.87
C LYS A 237 14.71 9.58 7.43
N VAL A 238 13.56 8.95 7.30
CA VAL A 238 13.03 8.53 6.00
C VAL A 238 12.17 9.65 5.42
N ASP A 239 12.42 10.03 4.17
CA ASP A 239 11.56 10.95 3.42
C ASP A 239 10.29 10.22 2.99
N TYR A 240 9.12 10.73 3.39
CA TYR A 240 7.81 10.15 3.07
C TYR A 240 6.79 11.22 2.69
N TYR A 241 5.74 10.79 2.00
CA TYR A 241 4.51 11.54 1.76
C TYR A 241 3.34 10.66 2.18
N ILE A 242 2.45 11.17 3.03
CA ILE A 242 1.21 10.49 3.40
C ILE A 242 0.04 11.33 2.89
N CYS A 243 -0.74 10.75 1.97
CA CYS A 243 -1.86 11.41 1.32
C CYS A 243 -3.16 10.68 1.65
N ILE A 244 -4.11 11.39 2.24
CA ILE A 244 -5.43 10.88 2.61
C ILE A 244 -6.41 11.34 1.55
N GLY A 245 -7.00 10.40 0.80
CA GLY A 245 -7.94 10.71 -0.28
C GLY A 245 -9.36 10.95 0.18
N SER A 246 -10.31 10.94 -0.76
CA SER A 246 -11.73 11.12 -0.47
C SER A 246 -12.39 9.86 0.09
N PHE A 247 -13.42 10.02 0.93
CA PHE A 247 -14.24 8.92 1.44
C PHE A 247 -14.98 8.21 0.31
N GLN A 248 -15.06 6.89 0.42
CA GLN A 248 -15.81 6.06 -0.53
C GLN A 248 -16.70 5.07 0.20
N SER A 249 -17.95 4.99 -0.24
CA SER A 249 -18.93 3.98 0.17
C SER A 249 -19.28 3.01 -0.97
N ARG A 250 -18.60 3.14 -2.11
CA ARG A 250 -18.79 2.31 -3.30
C ARG A 250 -17.45 1.83 -3.82
N LEU A 251 -17.34 0.55 -4.10
CA LEU A 251 -16.10 -0.08 -4.59
C LEU A 251 -15.68 0.46 -5.96
N SER A 252 -16.64 0.75 -6.85
CA SER A 252 -16.40 1.34 -8.17
C SER A 252 -15.71 2.72 -8.12
N SER A 253 -15.78 3.42 -6.99
CA SER A 253 -15.17 4.74 -6.80
C SER A 253 -13.74 4.70 -6.24
N TYR A 254 -13.18 3.51 -5.95
CA TYR A 254 -11.85 3.40 -5.34
C TYR A 254 -10.73 3.92 -6.25
N ALA A 255 -10.85 3.71 -7.57
CA ALA A 255 -9.89 4.27 -8.53
C ALA A 255 -9.86 5.81 -8.47
N ALA A 256 -11.04 6.46 -8.38
CA ALA A 256 -11.11 7.92 -8.26
C ALA A 256 -10.47 8.41 -6.95
N ALA A 257 -10.75 7.74 -5.83
CA ALA A 257 -10.16 8.09 -4.54
C ALA A 257 -8.64 7.90 -4.50
N TYR A 258 -8.13 6.88 -5.17
CA TYR A 258 -6.68 6.68 -5.37
C TYR A 258 -6.07 7.80 -6.22
N ASN A 259 -6.72 8.22 -7.31
CA ASN A 259 -6.28 9.35 -8.11
C ASN A 259 -6.20 10.65 -7.30
N HIS A 260 -7.10 10.86 -6.33
CA HIS A 260 -7.02 11.99 -5.41
C HIS A 260 -5.75 11.94 -4.53
N CYS A 261 -5.38 10.76 -4.05
CA CYS A 261 -4.11 10.58 -3.32
C CYS A 261 -2.89 10.84 -4.21
N GLN A 262 -2.88 10.34 -5.45
CA GLN A 262 -1.79 10.54 -6.40
C GLN A 262 -1.65 12.02 -6.76
N TRP A 263 -2.78 12.71 -6.97
CA TRP A 263 -2.77 14.14 -7.22
C TRP A 263 -2.17 14.92 -6.04
N LEU A 264 -2.56 14.60 -4.80
CA LEU A 264 -1.97 15.21 -3.59
C LEU A 264 -0.46 14.98 -3.54
N SER A 265 0.01 13.76 -3.76
CA SER A 265 1.43 13.42 -3.74
C SER A 265 2.22 14.20 -4.79
N GLY A 266 1.63 14.45 -5.97
CA GLY A 266 2.25 15.24 -7.05
C GLY A 266 2.19 16.75 -6.85
N SER A 267 1.10 17.26 -6.22
CA SER A 267 0.82 18.69 -6.16
C SER A 267 1.30 19.36 -4.88
N VAL A 268 1.17 18.69 -3.73
CA VAL A 268 1.50 19.29 -2.42
C VAL A 268 2.98 19.14 -2.06
N GLN A 269 3.67 18.11 -2.54
CA GLN A 269 5.13 17.83 -2.45
C GLN A 269 5.82 18.26 -1.13
N LYS A 270 5.13 18.18 0.00
CA LYS A 270 5.70 18.51 1.31
C LYS A 270 6.20 17.23 1.97
N LYS A 271 7.51 17.01 1.93
CA LYS A 271 8.16 15.88 2.60
C LYS A 271 7.89 15.86 4.10
N GLY A 272 7.72 14.65 4.67
CA GLY A 272 7.46 14.48 6.09
C GLY A 272 6.11 15.04 6.54
N SER A 273 5.10 15.07 5.65
CA SER A 273 3.77 15.59 6.01
C SER A 273 2.64 14.66 5.66
N VAL A 274 1.53 14.84 6.36
CA VAL A 274 0.23 14.22 6.08
C VAL A 274 -0.66 15.27 5.42
N SER A 275 -1.17 14.95 4.23
CA SER A 275 -2.05 15.83 3.44
C SER A 275 -3.41 15.19 3.28
N TYR A 276 -4.47 15.96 3.51
CA TYR A 276 -5.87 15.51 3.42
C TYR A 276 -6.54 16.12 2.20
N PHE A 277 -7.13 15.31 1.35
CA PHE A 277 -7.73 15.73 0.09
C PHE A 277 -8.77 16.86 0.24
N TYR A 278 -9.60 16.78 1.28
CA TYR A 278 -10.64 17.80 1.49
C TYR A 278 -10.09 19.18 1.88
N ASP A 279 -8.83 19.28 2.29
CA ASP A 279 -8.17 20.58 2.51
C ASP A 279 -7.75 21.25 1.19
N TYR A 280 -7.69 20.49 0.08
CA TYR A 280 -7.20 20.91 -1.24
C TYR A 280 -8.24 20.67 -2.36
N VAL A 281 -9.50 20.44 -2.02
CA VAL A 281 -10.54 20.08 -3.00
C VAL A 281 -10.74 21.17 -4.06
N GLY A 282 -10.62 22.45 -3.70
CA GLY A 282 -10.65 23.57 -4.63
C GLY A 282 -9.51 23.53 -5.64
N ASP A 283 -8.29 23.36 -5.16
CA ASP A 283 -7.08 23.26 -5.99
C ASP A 283 -7.13 22.05 -6.92
N TYR A 284 -7.69 20.93 -6.43
CA TYR A 284 -7.92 19.75 -7.26
C TYR A 284 -8.87 20.06 -8.43
N PHE A 285 -10.04 20.65 -8.17
CA PHE A 285 -11.01 20.97 -9.22
C PHE A 285 -10.46 21.97 -10.22
N HIS A 286 -9.73 22.98 -9.77
CA HIS A 286 -9.03 23.90 -10.68
C HIS A 286 -8.01 23.16 -11.57
N SER A 287 -7.28 22.21 -11.04
CA SER A 287 -6.24 21.47 -11.78
C SER A 287 -6.78 20.49 -12.83
N VAL A 288 -8.02 20.01 -12.66
CA VAL A 288 -8.64 19.05 -13.60
C VAL A 288 -9.56 19.71 -14.63
N LEU A 289 -9.71 21.04 -14.58
CA LEU A 289 -10.48 21.78 -15.59
C LEU A 289 -9.84 21.61 -16.98
N PRO A 290 -10.62 21.25 -18.02
CA PRO A 290 -10.10 21.09 -19.36
C PRO A 290 -9.52 22.41 -19.88
N MET A 291 -8.29 22.36 -20.44
CA MET A 291 -7.65 23.54 -21.02
C MET A 291 -8.48 24.15 -22.17
N THR A 292 -9.26 23.35 -22.87
CA THR A 292 -10.20 23.82 -23.91
C THR A 292 -11.23 24.80 -23.35
N GLU A 293 -11.78 24.51 -22.16
CA GLU A 293 -12.73 25.39 -21.48
C GLU A 293 -12.03 26.66 -20.98
N LEU A 294 -10.89 26.52 -20.31
CA LEU A 294 -10.14 27.68 -19.86
C LEU A 294 -9.71 28.57 -21.02
N ASN A 295 -9.27 28.00 -22.14
CA ASN A 295 -8.91 28.75 -23.34
C ASN A 295 -10.13 29.41 -23.98
N GLY A 296 -11.28 28.76 -24.02
CA GLY A 296 -12.53 29.33 -24.52
C GLY A 296 -12.92 30.62 -23.78
N VAL A 297 -12.71 30.64 -22.45
CA VAL A 297 -13.07 31.80 -21.61
C VAL A 297 -11.95 32.86 -21.57
N PHE A 298 -10.70 32.44 -21.40
CA PHE A 298 -9.60 33.33 -21.02
C PHE A 298 -8.64 33.72 -22.17
N SER A 299 -8.76 33.13 -23.35
CA SER A 299 -7.91 33.46 -24.50
C SER A 299 -7.98 34.93 -24.90
N ILE A 300 -9.11 35.59 -24.72
CA ILE A 300 -9.30 37.01 -24.99
C ILE A 300 -8.40 37.92 -24.14
N PHE A 301 -7.98 37.46 -22.99
CA PHE A 301 -7.08 38.19 -22.09
C PHE A 301 -5.59 37.98 -22.42
N LYS A 302 -5.26 37.02 -23.30
CA LYS A 302 -3.84 36.72 -23.67
C LYS A 302 -3.05 37.93 -24.12
N PRO A 303 -3.60 38.89 -24.92
CA PRO A 303 -2.86 40.10 -25.35
C PRO A 303 -2.42 41.02 -24.19
N PHE A 304 -3.03 40.94 -23.02
CA PHE A 304 -2.65 41.72 -21.85
C PHE A 304 -1.41 41.18 -21.14
N PHE A 305 -0.98 39.96 -21.47
CA PHE A 305 0.10 39.25 -20.78
C PHE A 305 1.26 38.97 -21.73
N SER A 306 2.41 39.61 -21.50
CA SER A 306 3.70 39.16 -22.07
C SER A 306 4.26 38.01 -21.25
N ALA A 307 5.23 37.26 -21.77
CA ALA A 307 5.89 36.17 -21.04
C ALA A 307 6.38 36.62 -19.64
N LYS A 308 6.98 37.81 -19.55
CA LYS A 308 7.46 38.38 -18.28
C LYS A 308 6.33 38.76 -17.32
N THR A 309 5.18 39.24 -17.84
CA THR A 309 4.07 39.63 -16.99
C THR A 309 3.26 38.44 -16.54
N ILE A 310 3.22 37.34 -17.30
CA ILE A 310 2.62 36.06 -16.87
C ILE A 310 3.28 35.57 -15.59
N ASP A 311 4.63 35.48 -15.56
CA ASP A 311 5.36 35.00 -14.39
C ASP A 311 5.02 35.82 -13.14
N THR A 312 5.12 37.15 -13.26
CA THR A 312 4.79 38.05 -12.15
C THR A 312 3.33 37.96 -11.71
N THR A 313 2.40 37.80 -12.64
CA THR A 313 0.97 37.72 -12.33
C THR A 313 0.65 36.40 -11.62
N VAL A 314 1.16 35.28 -12.10
CA VAL A 314 1.02 33.97 -11.47
C VAL A 314 1.56 33.99 -10.04
N GLU A 315 2.78 34.52 -9.82
CA GLU A 315 3.38 34.62 -8.48
C GLU A 315 2.53 35.46 -7.52
N VAL A 316 2.00 36.60 -7.99
CA VAL A 316 1.16 37.49 -7.18
C VAL A 316 -0.14 36.81 -6.80
N ILE A 317 -0.81 36.16 -7.77
CA ILE A 317 -2.10 35.49 -7.52
C ILE A 317 -1.91 34.29 -6.59
N ASP A 318 -0.89 33.46 -6.81
CA ASP A 318 -0.61 32.33 -5.93
C ASP A 318 -0.32 32.79 -4.48
N ALA A 319 0.45 33.85 -4.32
CA ALA A 319 0.73 34.40 -2.99
C ALA A 319 -0.54 34.97 -2.31
N LEU A 320 -1.46 35.56 -3.09
CA LEU A 320 -2.75 36.05 -2.57
C LEU A 320 -3.67 34.92 -2.15
N ASN A 321 -3.82 33.91 -3.00
CA ASN A 321 -4.62 32.73 -2.70
C ASN A 321 -4.13 32.03 -1.42
N ASN A 322 -2.84 31.75 -1.33
CA ASN A 322 -2.21 31.11 -0.17
C ASN A 322 -2.28 31.95 1.13
N ALA A 323 -2.45 33.25 1.01
CA ALA A 323 -2.56 34.17 2.14
C ALA A 323 -4.00 34.64 2.42
N ASN A 324 -5.02 33.99 1.83
CA ASN A 324 -6.43 34.42 1.90
C ASN A 324 -6.61 35.91 1.57
N PHE A 325 -5.98 36.39 0.49
CA PHE A 325 -5.98 37.78 0.03
C PHE A 325 -5.40 38.80 1.01
N ASN A 326 -4.60 38.36 1.97
CA ASN A 326 -3.89 39.27 2.87
C ASN A 326 -2.61 39.80 2.26
N LEU A 327 -2.64 41.02 1.75
CA LEU A 327 -1.51 41.69 1.06
C LEU A 327 -0.21 41.71 1.87
N ALA A 328 -0.29 41.87 3.22
CA ALA A 328 0.90 41.90 4.05
C ALA A 328 1.53 40.50 4.22
N LYS A 329 0.72 39.43 4.26
CA LYS A 329 1.22 38.05 4.28
C LYS A 329 1.78 37.67 2.90
N SER A 330 1.09 38.04 1.82
CA SER A 330 1.49 37.78 0.44
C SER A 330 2.84 38.47 0.09
N SER A 331 3.00 39.73 0.52
CA SER A 331 4.26 40.46 0.28
C SER A 331 5.46 39.78 0.97
N ARG A 332 5.28 39.29 2.20
CA ARG A 332 6.32 38.53 2.91
C ARG A 332 6.65 37.22 2.22
N ALA A 333 5.65 36.50 1.75
CA ALA A 333 5.86 35.24 1.03
C ALA A 333 6.68 35.41 -0.26
N LEU A 334 6.54 36.55 -0.94
CA LEU A 334 7.30 36.89 -2.15
C LEU A 334 8.58 37.70 -1.88
N PHE A 335 8.95 37.92 -0.63
CA PHE A 335 10.08 38.78 -0.26
C PHE A 335 10.00 40.20 -0.85
N LEU A 336 8.77 40.75 -0.98
CA LEU A 336 8.50 42.05 -1.54
C LEU A 336 8.15 43.09 -0.47
N HIS A 337 8.47 44.37 -0.72
CA HIS A 337 7.90 45.42 0.09
C HIS A 337 6.38 45.51 -0.11
N LYS A 338 5.60 45.83 0.95
CA LYS A 338 4.16 45.92 0.89
C LYS A 338 3.65 46.80 -0.26
N ASN A 339 4.26 47.95 -0.48
CA ASN A 339 3.88 48.85 -1.56
C ASN A 339 4.06 48.24 -2.96
N THR A 340 5.13 47.48 -3.16
CA THR A 340 5.38 46.77 -4.43
C THR A 340 4.30 45.71 -4.67
N MET A 341 3.94 44.94 -3.63
CA MET A 341 2.85 43.95 -3.72
C MET A 341 1.51 44.63 -4.02
N THR A 342 1.17 45.71 -3.31
CA THR A 342 -0.04 46.49 -3.55
C THR A 342 -0.08 47.06 -4.97
N TYR A 343 1.01 47.59 -5.47
CA TYR A 343 1.11 48.12 -6.84
C TYR A 343 0.86 47.00 -7.88
N ARG A 344 1.53 45.87 -7.73
CA ARG A 344 1.33 44.72 -8.66
C ARG A 344 -0.11 44.22 -8.64
N PHE A 345 -0.70 44.08 -7.47
CA PHE A 345 -2.08 43.65 -7.29
C PHE A 345 -3.08 44.65 -7.91
N ASN A 346 -2.93 45.96 -7.63
CA ASN A 346 -3.80 46.98 -8.22
C ASN A 346 -3.69 47.02 -9.75
N LYS A 347 -2.50 46.83 -10.31
CA LYS A 347 -2.32 46.74 -11.75
C LYS A 347 -3.12 45.58 -12.37
N ILE A 348 -3.17 44.42 -11.71
CA ILE A 348 -3.98 43.27 -12.14
C ILE A 348 -5.48 43.63 -12.05
N ARG A 349 -5.92 44.20 -10.92
CA ARG A 349 -7.32 44.62 -10.72
C ARG A 349 -7.78 45.59 -11.79
N GLU A 350 -7.04 46.64 -12.05
CA GLU A 350 -7.36 47.68 -13.04
C GLU A 350 -7.39 47.10 -14.46
N MET A 351 -6.40 46.26 -14.80
CA MET A 351 -6.33 45.63 -16.12
C MET A 351 -7.51 44.71 -16.40
N LEU A 352 -8.00 44.00 -15.38
CA LEU A 352 -9.10 43.03 -15.52
C LEU A 352 -10.48 43.63 -15.18
N GLY A 353 -10.53 44.80 -14.59
CA GLY A 353 -11.79 45.41 -14.15
C GLY A 353 -12.48 44.68 -12.99
N ILE A 354 -11.72 44.01 -12.11
CA ILE A 354 -12.21 43.15 -11.01
C ILE A 354 -11.87 43.74 -9.64
N ASP A 355 -12.62 43.31 -8.61
CA ASP A 355 -12.34 43.63 -7.23
C ASP A 355 -12.34 42.40 -6.31
N PRO A 356 -11.28 41.60 -6.33
CA PRO A 356 -11.20 40.38 -5.53
C PRO A 356 -11.07 40.60 -4.03
N MET A 357 -10.86 41.85 -3.56
CA MET A 357 -10.88 42.16 -2.14
C MET A 357 -12.31 42.14 -1.60
N GLU A 358 -13.26 42.66 -2.36
CA GLU A 358 -14.66 42.83 -1.95
C GLU A 358 -15.56 41.71 -2.47
N LYS A 359 -15.26 41.13 -3.68
CA LYS A 359 -16.15 40.20 -4.38
C LYS A 359 -15.57 38.80 -4.46
N ALA A 360 -16.29 37.80 -3.90
CA ALA A 360 -15.89 36.39 -3.95
C ALA A 360 -15.81 35.84 -5.39
N ASN A 361 -16.75 36.22 -6.28
CA ASN A 361 -16.73 35.81 -7.68
C ASN A 361 -15.49 36.33 -8.42
N ASP A 362 -15.00 37.53 -8.08
CA ASP A 362 -13.80 38.10 -8.70
C ASP A 362 -12.52 37.37 -8.19
N ARG A 363 -12.55 36.82 -6.98
CA ARG A 363 -11.48 35.92 -6.49
C ARG A 363 -11.44 34.64 -7.29
N GLU A 364 -12.60 34.02 -7.50
CA GLU A 364 -12.73 32.79 -8.29
C GLU A 364 -12.30 33.03 -9.74
N PHE A 365 -12.77 34.10 -10.39
CA PHE A 365 -12.33 34.51 -11.71
C PHE A 365 -10.79 34.62 -11.79
N MET A 366 -10.18 35.29 -10.82
CA MET A 366 -8.73 35.48 -10.77
C MET A 366 -7.99 34.15 -10.56
N SER A 367 -8.54 33.22 -9.76
CA SER A 367 -7.98 31.89 -9.54
C SER A 367 -8.03 31.02 -10.80
N LEU A 368 -9.15 31.03 -11.53
CA LEU A 368 -9.32 30.32 -12.80
C LEU A 368 -8.42 30.89 -13.92
N LEU A 369 -8.33 32.23 -14.01
CA LEU A 369 -7.38 32.89 -14.91
C LEU A 369 -5.94 32.47 -14.60
N ASN A 370 -5.60 32.34 -13.32
CA ASN A 370 -4.28 31.91 -12.90
C ASN A 370 -3.94 30.50 -13.39
N GLU A 371 -4.89 29.55 -13.33
CA GLU A 371 -4.68 28.19 -13.88
C GLU A 371 -4.48 28.23 -15.41
N TYR A 372 -5.22 29.05 -16.10
CA TYR A 372 -5.00 29.30 -17.53
C TYR A 372 -3.58 29.85 -17.81
N LEU A 373 -3.15 30.87 -17.06
CA LEU A 373 -1.81 31.47 -17.22
C LEU A 373 -0.68 30.48 -16.86
N LYS A 374 -0.84 29.69 -15.81
CA LYS A 374 0.12 28.62 -15.46
C LYS A 374 0.29 27.61 -16.59
N THR A 375 -0.78 27.25 -17.23
CA THR A 375 -0.76 26.28 -18.34
C THR A 375 -0.07 26.87 -19.57
N ILE A 376 -0.38 28.11 -19.94
CA ILE A 376 0.32 28.82 -21.04
C ILE A 376 1.83 28.92 -20.74
N ARG A 377 2.18 29.27 -19.49
CA ARG A 377 3.58 29.38 -19.05
C ARG A 377 4.37 28.09 -19.29
N LYS A 378 3.76 26.93 -19.04
CA LYS A 378 4.41 25.63 -19.29
C LYS A 378 4.67 25.44 -20.78
N PHE A 379 3.69 25.64 -21.62
CA PHE A 379 3.84 25.50 -23.08
C PHE A 379 4.88 26.48 -23.66
N THR A 380 4.90 27.73 -23.22
CA THR A 380 5.87 28.71 -23.70
C THR A 380 7.32 28.35 -23.31
N LYS A 381 7.53 27.74 -22.16
CA LYS A 381 8.85 27.26 -21.76
C LYS A 381 9.28 26.02 -22.54
N ASP A 382 8.38 25.09 -22.77
CA ASP A 382 8.67 23.89 -23.56
C ASP A 382 9.00 24.23 -25.01
N ASP A 383 8.30 25.19 -25.63
CA ASP A 383 8.60 25.72 -26.97
C ASP A 383 9.97 26.45 -27.03
N MET A 384 10.39 27.15 -25.99
CA MET A 384 11.73 27.74 -25.90
C MET A 384 12.83 26.68 -25.84
N TRP A 385 12.64 25.59 -25.12
CA TRP A 385 13.60 24.47 -25.06
C TRP A 385 13.74 23.76 -26.41
N VAL A 386 12.65 23.60 -27.16
CA VAL A 386 12.67 23.00 -28.50
C VAL A 386 13.43 23.90 -29.48
N ASN A 387 13.28 25.22 -29.37
CA ASN A 387 13.98 26.16 -30.24
C ASN A 387 15.49 26.31 -29.88
N GLU A 388 15.87 26.34 -28.60
CA GLU A 388 17.26 26.35 -28.18
C GLU A 388 18.00 25.05 -28.58
N THR A 389 17.34 23.89 -28.52
CA THR A 389 17.94 22.63 -28.98
C THR A 389 18.04 22.53 -30.51
N ALA A 390 17.18 23.21 -31.26
CA ALA A 390 17.24 23.28 -32.70
C ALA A 390 18.34 24.24 -33.22
N GLU A 391 18.57 25.37 -32.53
CA GLU A 391 19.64 26.32 -32.89
C GLU A 391 21.05 25.77 -32.56
N THR A 392 21.19 24.95 -31.51
CA THR A 392 22.47 24.30 -31.18
C THR A 392 22.79 23.08 -32.06
N ALA A 393 21.84 22.56 -32.82
CA ALA A 393 22.03 21.42 -33.72
C ALA A 393 22.31 21.80 -35.19
N GLY A 394 22.30 23.09 -35.53
CA GLY A 394 22.32 23.60 -36.91
C GLY A 394 23.50 24.46 -37.32
N GLU A 395 24.78 24.06 -37.11
CA GLU A 395 25.88 24.55 -37.92
C GLU A 395 26.71 23.42 -38.53
N PRO A 396 26.57 23.14 -39.84
CA PRO A 396 27.57 22.34 -40.55
C PRO A 396 28.80 23.19 -40.81
N LYS A 397 29.97 22.78 -40.29
CA LYS A 397 31.27 23.35 -40.59
C LYS A 397 31.46 23.44 -42.12
N LYS A 398 31.57 24.67 -42.65
CA LYS A 398 32.00 24.92 -44.03
C LYS A 398 33.45 24.42 -44.19
N GLY A 399 33.59 23.37 -44.97
CA GLY A 399 34.87 22.83 -45.38
C GLY A 399 35.61 23.86 -46.23
N ASN A 400 36.91 24.08 -45.94
CA ASN A 400 37.88 24.75 -46.77
C ASN A 400 37.94 24.17 -48.18
N GLN A 401 37.51 24.96 -49.17
CA GLN A 401 37.88 24.70 -50.56
C GLN A 401 39.13 25.55 -50.87
N GLN A 402 40.26 24.91 -51.15
CA GLN A 402 41.43 25.47 -51.79
C GLN A 402 41.13 25.83 -53.24
N PRO A 403 41.64 26.96 -53.77
CA PRO A 403 41.51 27.29 -55.16
C PRO A 403 42.49 26.49 -56.04
N PRO A 404 42.15 26.19 -57.31
CA PRO A 404 43.02 25.45 -58.17
C PRO A 404 44.16 26.34 -58.75
N LEU A 405 45.38 25.77 -58.76
CA LEU A 405 46.53 26.27 -59.49
C LEU A 405 46.35 26.12 -61.01
N SER A 406 46.59 27.20 -61.73
CA SER A 406 47.30 27.32 -62.98
C SER A 406 47.26 28.71 -63.50
#